data_ce981518f181f60fdbe5e85845fd3654
#
_entry.id   ce981518f181f60fdbe5e85845fd3654
#
_cell.length_a   1.000
_cell.length_b   1.000
_cell.length_c   1.000
_cell.angle_alpha   90.00
_cell.angle_beta   90.00
_cell.angle_gamma   90.00
#
_symmetry.space_group_name_H-M   'P 1'
#
loop_
_entity.id
_entity.type
_entity.pdbx_description
1 polymer ?
#
loop_
_entity_poly.entity_id
_entity_poly.type
_entity_poly.pdbx_seq_one_letter_code
_entity_poly.pdbx_strand_id
1 'polypeptide(L)'
;FLLLLLIPYIVWYIMKRKSSEATLQISDARVYAHTPKSYKNYLLHVPFVLRIIALILIILVLARPQTTDSWQNSEIEGIDIMLAMDVSTSMLAEDLKPNRLEAAKDVAAEFINGRPNDNIGITLFAGESFTQCPLTVDHAVLLNLLKDMKCGLIEDGTAIGMGIANA
;
A
#
# COMPACT_ATOMS: atom_id res chain seq x y z
N PHE A 1 19.60 -14.54 12.48
CA PHE A 1 20.41 -15.74 12.21
C PHE A 1 21.80 -15.40 11.67
N LEU A 2 21.97 -14.43 10.77
CA LEU A 2 23.28 -14.03 10.22
C LEU A 2 24.28 -13.53 11.29
N LEU A 3 23.82 -12.89 12.36
CA LEU A 3 24.66 -12.47 13.48
C LEU A 3 25.30 -13.65 14.24
N LEU A 4 24.66 -14.83 14.22
CA LEU A 4 25.22 -16.04 14.83
C LEU A 4 26.51 -16.51 14.11
N LEU A 5 26.69 -16.21 12.84
CA LEU A 5 27.91 -16.52 12.08
C LEU A 5 29.13 -15.70 12.54
N LEU A 6 28.93 -14.59 13.24
CA LEU A 6 30.03 -13.81 13.83
C LEU A 6 30.73 -14.55 14.97
N ILE A 7 30.01 -15.42 15.70
CA ILE A 7 30.57 -16.16 16.84
C ILE A 7 31.72 -17.08 16.38
N PRO A 8 31.51 -18.01 15.40
CA PRO A 8 32.59 -18.87 14.94
C PRO A 8 33.75 -18.10 14.28
N TYR A 9 33.45 -16.96 13.64
CA TYR A 9 34.50 -16.11 13.07
C TYR A 9 35.38 -15.48 14.15
N ILE A 10 34.81 -14.99 15.25
CA ILE A 10 35.54 -14.42 16.40
C ILE A 10 36.39 -15.51 17.05
N VAL A 11 35.84 -16.70 17.28
CA VAL A 11 36.55 -17.84 17.88
C VAL A 11 37.71 -18.26 16.98
N TRP A 12 37.49 -18.39 15.67
CA TRP A 12 38.53 -18.74 14.71
C TRP A 12 39.66 -17.71 14.68
N TYR A 13 39.34 -16.42 14.73
CA TYR A 13 40.30 -15.34 14.75
C TYR A 13 41.16 -15.36 16.02
N ILE A 14 40.57 -15.59 17.20
CA ILE A 14 41.28 -15.69 18.49
C ILE A 14 42.23 -16.91 18.47
N MET A 15 41.77 -18.03 17.93
CA MET A 15 42.59 -19.23 17.80
C MET A 15 43.78 -19.04 16.84
N LYS A 16 43.54 -18.43 15.68
CA LYS A 16 44.58 -18.18 14.68
C LYS A 16 45.60 -17.17 15.15
N ARG A 17 45.23 -16.20 15.94
CA ARG A 17 46.13 -15.17 16.51
C ARG A 17 47.13 -15.80 17.47
N LYS A 18 46.70 -16.76 18.32
CA LYS A 18 47.59 -17.50 19.22
C LYS A 18 48.67 -18.30 18.48
N SER A 19 48.40 -18.73 17.26
CA SER A 19 49.32 -19.50 16.41
C SER A 19 50.25 -18.62 15.55
N SER A 20 49.96 -17.32 15.42
CA SER A 20 50.68 -16.41 14.50
C SER A 20 51.60 -15.43 15.25
N GLU A 21 51.77 -15.55 16.55
CA GLU A 21 52.76 -14.75 17.27
C GLU A 21 54.16 -15.22 16.91
N ALA A 22 54.89 -14.37 16.19
CA ALA A 22 56.29 -14.62 15.89
C ALA A 22 57.08 -14.64 17.20
N THR A 23 57.49 -15.81 17.63
CA THR A 23 58.38 -15.97 18.80
C THR A 23 59.81 -15.70 18.39
N LEU A 24 60.33 -14.53 18.80
CA LEU A 24 61.76 -14.27 18.75
C LEU A 24 62.42 -15.00 19.92
N GLN A 25 63.20 -16.01 19.60
CA GLN A 25 64.07 -16.65 20.60
C GLN A 25 65.24 -15.68 20.95
N ILE A 26 65.10 -15.01 22.06
CA ILE A 26 66.17 -14.13 22.60
C ILE A 26 66.77 -14.84 23.80
N SER A 27 68.09 -15.00 23.82
CA SER A 27 68.81 -15.72 24.85
C SER A 27 68.75 -15.08 26.24
N ASP A 28 68.44 -13.82 26.36
CA ASP A 28 68.30 -13.13 27.65
C ASP A 28 67.01 -12.27 27.69
N ALA A 29 65.96 -12.83 28.35
CA ALA A 29 64.66 -12.17 28.51
C ALA A 29 64.65 -11.13 29.66
N ARG A 30 65.69 -11.04 30.49
CA ARG A 30 65.71 -10.20 31.68
C ARG A 30 65.75 -8.70 31.34
N VAL A 31 66.32 -8.35 30.19
CA VAL A 31 66.45 -6.96 29.74
C VAL A 31 65.07 -6.35 29.38
N TYR A 32 64.10 -7.19 29.02
CA TYR A 32 62.76 -6.75 28.59
C TYR A 32 61.70 -6.82 29.69
N ALA A 33 62.06 -7.37 30.88
CA ALA A 33 61.09 -7.52 31.98
C ALA A 33 60.58 -6.20 32.56
N HIS A 34 61.28 -5.07 32.32
CA HIS A 34 60.96 -3.76 32.86
C HIS A 34 60.44 -2.76 31.82
N THR A 35 60.16 -3.21 30.58
CA THR A 35 59.58 -2.30 29.58
C THR A 35 58.12 -2.02 29.89
N PRO A 36 57.71 -0.72 30.06
CA PRO A 36 56.32 -0.35 30.30
C PRO A 36 55.49 -0.83 29.12
N LYS A 37 54.29 -1.35 29.44
CA LYS A 37 53.31 -1.79 28.41
C LYS A 37 52.98 -0.58 27.51
N SER A 38 53.58 -0.54 26.34
CA SER A 38 53.44 0.56 25.39
C SER A 38 52.00 0.66 24.89
N TYR A 39 51.52 1.89 24.77
CA TYR A 39 50.22 2.21 24.15
C TYR A 39 49.99 1.55 22.77
N LYS A 40 51.08 1.21 22.08
CA LYS A 40 51.05 0.47 20.81
C LYS A 40 50.35 -0.91 20.90
N ASN A 41 50.31 -1.55 22.06
CA ASN A 41 49.63 -2.82 22.26
C ASN A 41 48.10 -2.66 22.17
N TYR A 42 47.55 -1.50 22.52
CA TYR A 42 46.12 -1.21 22.29
C TYR A 42 45.82 -0.97 20.82
N LEU A 43 46.70 -0.27 20.09
CA LEU A 43 46.53 -0.03 18.65
C LEU A 43 46.48 -1.34 17.81
N LEU A 44 47.09 -2.41 18.26
CA LEU A 44 47.02 -3.71 17.59
C LEU A 44 45.63 -4.34 17.56
N HIS A 45 44.74 -3.92 18.47
CA HIS A 45 43.37 -4.43 18.54
C HIS A 45 42.39 -3.57 17.74
N VAL A 46 42.75 -2.32 17.44
CA VAL A 46 41.88 -1.39 16.71
C VAL A 46 41.40 -1.91 15.35
N PRO A 47 42.27 -2.43 14.48
CA PRO A 47 41.84 -2.93 13.17
C PRO A 47 40.88 -4.14 13.29
N PHE A 48 41.04 -4.95 14.34
CA PHE A 48 40.12 -6.08 14.57
C PHE A 48 38.73 -5.60 14.99
N VAL A 49 38.67 -4.65 15.94
CA VAL A 49 37.40 -4.06 16.38
C VAL A 49 36.69 -3.37 15.21
N LEU A 50 37.43 -2.61 14.41
CA LEU A 50 36.91 -1.91 13.24
C LEU A 50 36.30 -2.91 12.23
N ARG A 51 36.95 -4.06 12.04
CA ARG A 51 36.48 -5.11 11.13
C ARG A 51 35.20 -5.77 11.62
N ILE A 52 35.06 -5.99 12.94
CA ILE A 52 33.82 -6.52 13.52
C ILE A 52 32.69 -5.49 13.36
N ILE A 53 32.92 -4.22 13.62
CA ILE A 53 31.94 -3.15 13.45
C ILE A 53 31.47 -3.09 11.98
N ALA A 54 32.41 -3.14 11.04
CA ALA A 54 32.07 -3.13 9.61
C ALA A 54 31.20 -4.33 9.22
N LEU A 55 31.50 -5.54 9.72
CA LEU A 55 30.69 -6.72 9.47
C LEU A 55 29.29 -6.60 10.06
N ILE A 56 29.16 -6.07 11.28
CA ILE A 56 27.85 -5.84 11.90
C ILE A 56 27.03 -4.84 11.07
N LEU A 57 27.64 -3.75 10.60
CA LEU A 57 26.96 -2.77 9.76
C LEU A 57 26.53 -3.36 8.42
N ILE A 58 27.36 -4.18 7.79
CA ILE A 58 27.00 -4.88 6.55
C ILE A 58 25.80 -5.81 6.78
N ILE A 59 25.79 -6.57 7.87
CA ILE A 59 24.67 -7.45 8.21
C ILE A 59 23.39 -6.66 8.48
N LEU A 60 23.49 -5.50 9.15
CA LEU A 60 22.35 -4.60 9.39
C LEU A 60 21.79 -4.04 8.08
N VAL A 61 22.64 -3.64 7.15
CA VAL A 61 22.23 -3.15 5.83
C VAL A 61 21.56 -4.26 5.02
N LEU A 62 22.14 -5.48 5.03
CA LEU A 62 21.56 -6.65 4.35
C LEU A 62 20.26 -7.13 4.99
N ALA A 63 20.12 -7.00 6.31
CA ALA A 63 18.88 -7.33 7.02
C ALA A 63 17.72 -6.40 6.65
N ARG A 64 18.02 -5.21 6.06
CA ARG A 64 17.05 -4.24 5.57
C ARG A 64 15.83 -4.15 6.50
N PRO A 65 15.99 -3.69 7.76
CA PRO A 65 14.85 -3.55 8.67
C PRO A 65 13.87 -2.57 8.05
N GLN A 66 12.86 -3.09 7.37
CA GLN A 66 11.73 -2.28 6.89
C GLN A 66 10.72 -2.26 8.04
N THR A 67 10.44 -1.09 8.55
CA THR A 67 9.16 -0.86 9.19
C THR A 67 8.12 -0.98 8.08
N THR A 68 7.50 -2.14 7.98
CA THR A 68 6.24 -2.24 7.27
C THR A 68 5.25 -1.43 8.08
N ASP A 69 5.09 -0.14 7.76
CA ASP A 69 3.78 0.45 7.90
C ASP A 69 2.91 -0.39 6.97
N SER A 70 2.33 -1.44 7.51
CA SER A 70 1.21 -2.08 6.87
C SER A 70 0.12 -1.01 6.87
N TRP A 71 0.06 -0.22 5.81
CA TRP A 71 -1.22 0.26 5.34
C TRP A 71 -2.01 -1.04 5.20
N GLN A 72 -2.78 -1.38 6.22
CA GLN A 72 -3.89 -2.27 6.04
C GLN A 72 -4.76 -1.54 5.03
N ASN A 73 -4.50 -1.77 3.74
CA ASN A 73 -5.56 -1.78 2.78
C ASN A 73 -6.51 -2.85 3.33
N SER A 74 -7.41 -2.41 4.17
CA SER A 74 -8.65 -3.12 4.40
C SER A 74 -9.23 -3.16 3.00
N GLU A 75 -9.02 -4.25 2.27
CA GLU A 75 -9.78 -4.54 1.07
C GLU A 75 -11.20 -4.68 1.58
N ILE A 76 -11.89 -3.54 1.67
CA ILE A 76 -13.32 -3.51 1.86
C ILE A 76 -13.81 -3.98 0.51
N GLU A 77 -14.23 -5.23 0.43
CA GLU A 77 -14.81 -5.81 -0.77
C GLU A 77 -16.05 -4.98 -1.13
N GLY A 78 -15.88 -4.01 -2.02
CA GLY A 78 -16.95 -3.29 -2.67
C GLY A 78 -17.49 -4.14 -3.82
N ILE A 79 -18.77 -3.99 -4.12
CA ILE A 79 -19.40 -4.59 -5.28
C ILE A 79 -19.59 -3.54 -6.38
N ASP A 80 -19.64 -4.00 -7.63
CA ASP A 80 -19.94 -3.15 -8.78
C ASP A 80 -21.44 -3.10 -8.98
N ILE A 81 -22.00 -1.89 -8.99
CA ILE A 81 -23.44 -1.65 -9.12
C ILE A 81 -23.67 -0.66 -10.24
N MET A 82 -24.51 -1.03 -11.22
CA MET A 82 -24.93 -0.12 -12.26
C MET A 82 -26.41 0.25 -12.05
N LEU A 83 -26.69 1.56 -11.85
CA LEU A 83 -28.04 2.08 -11.73
C LEU A 83 -28.57 2.41 -13.12
N ALA A 84 -29.63 1.72 -13.54
CA ALA A 84 -30.34 2.05 -14.77
C ALA A 84 -31.54 2.95 -14.42
N MET A 85 -31.49 4.21 -14.90
CA MET A 85 -32.48 5.23 -14.62
C MET A 85 -33.34 5.54 -15.86
N ASP A 86 -34.63 5.46 -15.69
CA ASP A 86 -35.58 5.86 -16.72
C ASP A 86 -35.69 7.40 -16.79
N VAL A 87 -35.50 7.97 -17.97
CA VAL A 87 -35.60 9.40 -18.26
C VAL A 87 -36.66 9.71 -19.33
N SER A 88 -37.57 8.76 -19.58
CA SER A 88 -38.71 8.94 -20.48
C SER A 88 -39.70 10.02 -20.00
N THR A 89 -40.52 10.54 -20.89
CA THR A 89 -41.48 11.59 -20.54
C THR A 89 -42.52 11.13 -19.52
N SER A 90 -42.78 9.80 -19.39
CA SER A 90 -43.66 9.26 -18.36
C SER A 90 -43.15 9.51 -16.92
N MET A 91 -41.86 9.77 -16.75
CA MET A 91 -41.27 10.12 -15.45
C MET A 91 -41.57 11.54 -14.98
N LEU A 92 -42.22 12.36 -15.81
CA LEU A 92 -42.74 13.66 -15.42
C LEU A 92 -44.10 13.58 -14.71
N ALA A 93 -44.71 12.41 -14.59
CA ALA A 93 -45.97 12.24 -13.87
C ALA A 93 -45.80 12.64 -12.38
N GLU A 94 -46.81 13.40 -11.86
CA GLU A 94 -46.82 13.96 -10.51
C GLU A 94 -47.54 13.10 -9.47
N ASP A 95 -47.67 11.79 -9.72
CA ASP A 95 -48.19 10.82 -8.75
C ASP A 95 -47.26 10.63 -7.55
N LEU A 96 -45.96 10.85 -7.74
CA LEU A 96 -44.98 11.04 -6.69
C LEU A 96 -44.52 12.50 -6.66
N LYS A 97 -44.44 13.09 -5.48
CA LYS A 97 -44.09 14.52 -5.36
C LYS A 97 -42.56 14.72 -5.34
N PRO A 98 -42.01 15.69 -6.11
CA PRO A 98 -42.69 16.57 -7.06
C PRO A 98 -43.07 15.88 -8.38
N ASN A 99 -42.31 14.88 -8.83
CA ASN A 99 -42.56 13.99 -9.95
C ASN A 99 -41.78 12.68 -9.77
N ARG A 100 -42.05 11.69 -10.62
CA ARG A 100 -41.41 10.37 -10.53
C ARG A 100 -39.90 10.47 -10.66
N LEU A 101 -39.39 11.33 -11.56
CA LEU A 101 -37.96 11.46 -11.80
C LEU A 101 -37.22 11.96 -10.55
N GLU A 102 -37.74 13.03 -9.93
CA GLU A 102 -37.13 13.58 -8.71
C GLU A 102 -37.21 12.60 -7.54
N ALA A 103 -38.35 11.91 -7.39
CA ALA A 103 -38.48 10.86 -6.39
C ALA A 103 -37.45 9.71 -6.61
N ALA A 104 -37.24 9.32 -7.88
CA ALA A 104 -36.22 8.29 -8.22
C ALA A 104 -34.79 8.78 -7.95
N LYS A 105 -34.48 10.06 -8.21
CA LYS A 105 -33.20 10.69 -7.87
C LYS A 105 -32.92 10.66 -6.36
N ASP A 106 -33.96 11.03 -5.57
CA ASP A 106 -33.81 11.05 -4.11
C ASP A 106 -33.51 9.67 -3.56
N VAL A 107 -34.22 8.63 -4.03
CA VAL A 107 -33.98 7.24 -3.63
C VAL A 107 -32.59 6.76 -4.10
N ALA A 108 -32.19 7.10 -5.32
CA ALA A 108 -30.86 6.77 -5.84
C ALA A 108 -29.74 7.46 -5.03
N ALA A 109 -29.95 8.74 -4.66
CA ALA A 109 -28.98 9.46 -3.84
C ALA A 109 -28.85 8.86 -2.44
N GLU A 110 -29.96 8.46 -1.81
CA GLU A 110 -29.93 7.75 -0.52
C GLU A 110 -29.21 6.40 -0.64
N PHE A 111 -29.47 5.65 -1.70
CA PHE A 111 -28.83 4.37 -1.99
C PHE A 111 -27.30 4.54 -2.16
N ILE A 112 -26.85 5.56 -2.93
CA ILE A 112 -25.43 5.84 -3.15
C ILE A 112 -24.74 6.22 -1.84
N ASN A 113 -25.38 7.11 -1.04
CA ASN A 113 -24.83 7.56 0.24
C ASN A 113 -24.68 6.42 1.28
N GLY A 114 -25.55 5.41 1.20
CA GLY A 114 -25.48 4.24 2.07
C GLY A 114 -24.35 3.25 1.76
N ARG A 115 -23.60 3.44 0.66
CA ARG A 115 -22.63 2.48 0.12
C ARG A 115 -21.28 3.10 -0.20
N PRO A 116 -20.54 3.58 0.79
CA PRO A 116 -19.32 4.38 0.57
C PRO A 116 -18.15 3.61 -0.11
N ASN A 117 -18.23 2.28 -0.16
CA ASN A 117 -17.13 1.42 -0.62
C ASN A 117 -17.42 0.72 -1.95
N ASP A 118 -18.66 0.81 -2.43
CA ASP A 118 -19.07 0.16 -3.68
C ASP A 118 -18.73 1.03 -4.89
N ASN A 119 -18.40 0.40 -6.01
CA ASN A 119 -18.29 1.07 -7.31
C ASN A 119 -19.69 1.25 -7.89
N ILE A 120 -20.10 2.47 -8.10
CA ILE A 120 -21.45 2.73 -8.62
C ILE A 120 -21.35 3.49 -9.94
N GLY A 121 -22.14 3.09 -10.93
CA GLY A 121 -22.28 3.76 -12.22
C GLY A 121 -23.74 4.07 -12.51
N ILE A 122 -24.00 4.94 -13.50
CA ILE A 122 -25.35 5.32 -13.92
C ILE A 122 -25.49 5.16 -15.42
N THR A 123 -26.50 4.42 -15.82
CA THR A 123 -26.97 4.32 -17.20
C THR A 123 -28.37 4.94 -17.31
N LEU A 124 -28.57 5.78 -18.30
CA LEU A 124 -29.88 6.37 -18.60
C LEU A 124 -30.52 5.62 -19.75
N PHE A 125 -31.82 5.44 -19.69
CA PHE A 125 -32.57 4.87 -20.81
C PHE A 125 -33.92 5.56 -21.01
N ALA A 126 -34.34 5.63 -22.27
CA ALA A 126 -35.65 6.00 -22.73
C ALA A 126 -35.96 5.22 -24.03
N GLY A 127 -36.07 5.83 -25.20
CA GLY A 127 -36.08 5.15 -26.49
C GLY A 127 -34.73 4.48 -26.84
N GLU A 128 -33.64 5.08 -26.38
CA GLU A 128 -32.27 4.60 -26.45
C GLU A 128 -31.66 4.55 -25.06
N SER A 129 -30.43 4.04 -24.94
CA SER A 129 -29.71 4.02 -23.68
C SER A 129 -28.25 4.43 -23.85
N PHE A 130 -27.70 5.13 -22.83
CA PHE A 130 -26.29 5.46 -22.78
C PHE A 130 -25.79 5.50 -21.33
N THR A 131 -24.51 5.25 -21.15
CA THR A 131 -23.87 5.31 -19.84
C THR A 131 -23.53 6.78 -19.52
N GLN A 132 -24.20 7.35 -18.53
CA GLN A 132 -23.97 8.71 -18.03
C GLN A 132 -22.70 8.78 -17.19
N CYS A 133 -22.48 7.77 -16.36
CA CYS A 133 -21.29 7.64 -15.54
C CYS A 133 -20.84 6.18 -15.47
N PRO A 134 -19.61 5.85 -15.87
CA PRO A 134 -19.06 4.51 -15.67
C PRO A 134 -18.91 4.21 -14.17
N LEU A 135 -18.62 2.96 -13.83
CA LEU A 135 -18.36 2.54 -12.45
C LEU A 135 -17.26 3.40 -11.81
N THR A 136 -17.58 4.02 -10.69
CA THR A 136 -16.66 4.88 -9.95
C THR A 136 -16.88 4.77 -8.45
N VAL A 137 -15.82 5.01 -7.67
CA VAL A 137 -15.85 5.20 -6.21
C VAL A 137 -16.09 6.66 -5.82
N ASP A 138 -16.06 7.60 -6.79
CA ASP A 138 -16.30 9.02 -6.54
C ASP A 138 -17.79 9.31 -6.55
N HIS A 139 -18.43 9.08 -5.39
CA HIS A 139 -19.85 9.30 -5.20
C HIS A 139 -20.24 10.78 -5.28
N ALA A 140 -19.31 11.71 -5.04
CA ALA A 140 -19.61 13.14 -5.14
C ALA A 140 -19.89 13.55 -6.60
N VAL A 141 -19.08 13.06 -7.54
CA VAL A 141 -19.31 13.26 -8.98
C VAL A 141 -20.61 12.59 -9.40
N LEU A 142 -20.86 11.36 -8.93
CA LEU A 142 -22.06 10.60 -9.26
C LEU A 142 -23.35 11.33 -8.82
N LEU A 143 -23.38 11.86 -7.59
CA LEU A 143 -24.52 12.62 -7.06
C LEU A 143 -24.75 13.93 -7.82
N ASN A 144 -23.70 14.59 -8.30
CA ASN A 144 -23.84 15.78 -9.13
C ASN A 144 -24.46 15.44 -10.49
N LEU A 145 -23.97 14.38 -11.15
CA LEU A 145 -24.55 13.90 -12.41
C LEU A 145 -26.01 13.46 -12.25
N LEU A 146 -26.35 12.84 -11.12
CA LEU A 146 -27.70 12.42 -10.78
C LEU A 146 -28.65 13.64 -10.69
N LYS A 147 -28.21 14.74 -10.07
CA LYS A 147 -29.00 15.98 -9.96
C LYS A 147 -29.26 16.63 -11.31
N ASP A 148 -28.29 16.61 -12.20
CA ASP A 148 -28.38 17.28 -13.51
C ASP A 148 -29.22 16.51 -14.53
N MET A 149 -29.66 15.28 -14.22
CA MET A 149 -30.51 14.47 -15.10
C MET A 149 -31.88 15.15 -15.32
N LYS A 150 -32.32 15.10 -16.58
CA LYS A 150 -33.60 15.65 -17.01
C LYS A 150 -34.28 14.70 -18.00
N CYS A 151 -35.61 14.66 -17.98
CA CYS A 151 -36.40 14.03 -19.05
C CYS A 151 -36.19 14.74 -20.37
N GLY A 152 -36.27 14.01 -21.49
CA GLY A 152 -36.16 14.56 -22.83
C GLY A 152 -34.76 14.77 -23.35
N LEU A 153 -33.73 14.23 -22.70
CA LEU A 153 -32.35 14.17 -23.21
C LEU A 153 -32.18 13.15 -24.36
N ILE A 154 -33.06 12.16 -24.41
CA ILE A 154 -33.09 11.07 -25.36
C ILE A 154 -34.44 11.02 -26.02
N GLU A 155 -34.54 10.44 -27.25
CA GLU A 155 -35.81 10.20 -27.91
C GLU A 155 -36.79 9.43 -26.97
N ASP A 156 -38.06 9.85 -27.00
CA ASP A 156 -39.04 9.26 -26.08
C ASP A 156 -39.32 7.78 -26.42
N GLY A 157 -39.42 7.00 -25.39
CA GLY A 157 -39.63 5.55 -25.48
C GLY A 157 -39.25 4.89 -24.17
N THR A 158 -39.38 3.57 -24.09
CA THR A 158 -39.02 2.81 -22.87
C THR A 158 -38.33 1.53 -23.26
N ALA A 159 -37.10 1.63 -23.77
CA ALA A 159 -36.30 0.49 -24.18
C ALA A 159 -35.52 -0.11 -22.97
N ILE A 160 -36.25 -0.70 -22.02
CA ILE A 160 -35.70 -1.32 -20.78
C ILE A 160 -34.61 -2.33 -21.10
N GLY A 161 -34.83 -3.17 -22.14
CA GLY A 161 -33.83 -4.16 -22.54
C GLY A 161 -32.50 -3.59 -22.96
N MET A 162 -32.51 -2.42 -23.64
CA MET A 162 -31.28 -1.70 -24.01
C MET A 162 -30.63 -1.06 -22.78
N GLY A 163 -31.44 -0.53 -21.85
CA GLY A 163 -30.95 0.00 -20.58
C GLY A 163 -30.18 -1.05 -19.77
N ILE A 164 -30.73 -2.24 -19.65
CA ILE A 164 -30.09 -3.37 -18.94
C ILE A 164 -28.86 -3.89 -19.70
N ALA A 165 -28.92 -3.94 -21.03
CA ALA A 165 -27.81 -4.44 -21.84
C ALA A 165 -26.59 -3.48 -21.82
N ASN A 166 -26.84 -2.19 -21.57
CA ASN A 166 -25.81 -1.14 -21.51
C ASN A 166 -25.29 -0.89 -20.07
N ALA A 167 -25.98 -1.43 -19.07
CA ALA A 167 -25.62 -1.39 -17.67
C ALA A 167 -24.65 -2.54 -17.32
#